data_4bf7de4b66a3f210f0ee050b33147d40
#
_entry.id   4bf7de4b66a3f210f0ee050b33147d40
#
_cell.length_a   1.000
_cell.length_b   1.000
_cell.length_c   1.000
_cell.angle_alpha   90.00
_cell.angle_beta   90.00
_cell.angle_gamma   90.00
#
_symmetry.space_group_name_H-M   'P 1'
#
loop_
_entity.id
_entity.type
_entity.pdbx_description
1 polymer ?
#
loop_
_entity_poly.entity_id
_entity_poly.type
_entity_poly.pdbx_seq_one_letter_code
_entity_poly.pdbx_strand_id
1 'polypeptide(L)'
;MGRLRNLTESIHECTTEYVEDEYDSAVADDDGDGGYDISTKIGMLLLKEEINKPLRRLEDYLNEMPGILEVFGVESSPDHSSFSLWDDEFPMKELRCLLRRSAEQADFSGTGSIDASGFQRDQSSSHYRHRAGYSFNSMKTTLLIDPESLIIKDAHFTTKKSYDGHIGLQVFRRNAEDLQTLLADKMYSWSEFRTACRENGTRPVIKHCEQNALKKAHNARIDDDVYNQRSMSETVFSMLKDEGERLRSRSWHSQFRELTRKCIVHNLSQAASH
;
A
#
# COMPACT_ATOMS: atom_id res chain seq x y z
N MET A 1 -25.12 -5.17 -7.87
CA MET A 1 -24.61 -4.95 -6.48
C MET A 1 -23.88 -3.61 -6.42
N GLY A 2 -23.84 -2.96 -5.25
CA GLY A 2 -23.11 -1.69 -5.12
C GLY A 2 -21.60 -1.93 -5.01
N ARG A 3 -20.76 -1.02 -5.56
CA ARG A 3 -19.30 -1.10 -5.53
C ARG A 3 -18.74 -1.43 -4.13
N LEU A 4 -19.25 -0.77 -3.09
CA LEU A 4 -18.79 -1.00 -1.72
C LEU A 4 -19.07 -2.43 -1.24
N ARG A 5 -20.21 -3.03 -1.61
CA ARG A 5 -20.53 -4.41 -1.22
C ARG A 5 -19.60 -5.41 -1.91
N ASN A 6 -19.34 -5.25 -3.21
CA ASN A 6 -18.42 -6.11 -3.94
C ASN A 6 -17.00 -6.05 -3.33
N LEU A 7 -16.52 -4.84 -3.03
CA LEU A 7 -15.22 -4.68 -2.36
C LEU A 7 -15.21 -5.32 -0.96
N THR A 8 -16.32 -5.19 -0.19
CA THR A 8 -16.43 -5.82 1.14
C THR A 8 -16.39 -7.34 1.03
N GLU A 9 -17.05 -7.91 0.04
CA GLU A 9 -17.01 -9.35 -0.24
C GLU A 9 -15.59 -9.80 -0.59
N SER A 10 -14.87 -9.08 -1.47
CA SER A 10 -13.45 -9.36 -1.78
C SER A 10 -12.53 -9.20 -0.57
N ILE A 11 -12.77 -8.20 0.30
CA ILE A 11 -12.02 -8.03 1.55
C ILE A 11 -12.24 -9.25 2.45
N HIS A 12 -13.50 -9.65 2.66
CA HIS A 12 -13.84 -10.78 3.54
C HIS A 12 -13.23 -12.09 3.03
N GLU A 13 -13.37 -12.38 1.74
CA GLU A 13 -12.79 -13.55 1.10
C GLU A 13 -11.25 -13.59 1.28
N CYS A 14 -10.56 -12.53 0.89
CA CYS A 14 -9.10 -12.44 1.00
C CYS A 14 -8.62 -12.57 2.46
N THR A 15 -9.32 -11.96 3.43
CA THR A 15 -8.93 -12.05 4.84
C THR A 15 -9.21 -13.42 5.45
N THR A 16 -10.30 -14.07 5.03
CA THR A 16 -10.63 -15.44 5.48
C THR A 16 -9.60 -16.42 4.97
N GLU A 17 -9.32 -16.44 3.66
CA GLU A 17 -8.29 -17.28 3.07
C GLU A 17 -6.91 -17.04 3.69
N TYR A 18 -6.54 -15.77 3.95
CA TYR A 18 -5.28 -15.43 4.59
C TYR A 18 -5.18 -16.02 6.00
N VAL A 19 -6.25 -15.92 6.78
CA VAL A 19 -6.27 -16.46 8.17
C VAL A 19 -6.21 -17.98 8.17
N GLU A 20 -6.88 -18.65 7.23
CA GLU A 20 -6.88 -20.10 7.11
C GLU A 20 -5.52 -20.66 6.67
N ASP A 21 -4.86 -19.99 5.72
CA ASP A 21 -3.65 -20.51 5.07
C ASP A 21 -2.34 -20.08 5.74
N GLU A 22 -2.26 -18.84 6.20
CA GLU A 22 -0.97 -18.20 6.49
C GLU A 22 -0.86 -17.58 7.89
N TYR A 23 -2.00 -17.27 8.55
CA TYR A 23 -1.96 -16.53 9.80
C TYR A 23 -1.36 -17.36 10.94
N ASP A 24 -0.35 -16.81 11.61
CA ASP A 24 0.28 -17.46 12.76
C ASP A 24 -0.59 -17.31 14.01
N SER A 25 -1.42 -18.33 14.28
CA SER A 25 -2.33 -18.37 15.42
C SER A 25 -1.66 -18.23 16.80
N ALA A 26 -0.34 -18.43 16.87
CA ALA A 26 0.42 -18.18 18.11
C ALA A 26 0.54 -16.68 18.48
N VAL A 27 0.15 -15.79 17.55
CA VAL A 27 0.12 -14.33 17.77
C VAL A 27 -1.24 -13.86 18.29
N ALA A 28 -2.27 -14.71 18.18
CA ALA A 28 -3.61 -14.40 18.68
C ALA A 28 -3.71 -14.74 20.17
N ASP A 29 -3.60 -13.75 21.03
CA ASP A 29 -4.12 -13.88 22.38
C ASP A 29 -5.66 -13.98 22.28
N ASP A 30 -6.18 -15.19 22.53
CA ASP A 30 -7.59 -15.58 22.37
C ASP A 30 -8.49 -15.06 23.50
N ASP A 31 -8.10 -14.01 24.21
CA ASP A 31 -8.82 -13.56 25.39
C ASP A 31 -9.57 -12.24 25.18
N GLY A 32 -10.85 -12.39 24.93
CA GLY A 32 -11.83 -11.48 25.58
C GLY A 32 -12.34 -10.28 24.79
N ASP A 33 -12.14 -10.18 23.46
CA ASP A 33 -12.62 -9.04 22.70
C ASP A 33 -13.87 -9.31 21.86
N GLY A 34 -15.01 -9.49 22.56
CA GLY A 34 -16.35 -9.36 21.97
C GLY A 34 -16.78 -10.44 20.97
N GLY A 35 -16.03 -11.53 20.80
CA GLY A 35 -16.44 -12.69 19.99
C GLY A 35 -16.26 -12.52 18.46
N TYR A 36 -15.52 -11.53 18.00
CA TYR A 36 -15.18 -11.40 16.58
C TYR A 36 -13.98 -12.28 16.24
N ASP A 37 -14.10 -13.06 15.16
CA ASP A 37 -12.97 -13.80 14.62
C ASP A 37 -11.90 -12.86 13.99
N ILE A 38 -10.69 -13.39 13.82
CA ILE A 38 -9.55 -12.62 13.34
C ILE A 38 -9.76 -12.09 11.92
N SER A 39 -10.36 -12.89 11.03
CA SER A 39 -10.62 -12.48 9.65
C SER A 39 -11.60 -11.31 9.60
N THR A 40 -12.63 -11.33 10.43
CA THR A 40 -13.58 -10.23 10.61
C THR A 40 -12.89 -8.97 11.15
N LYS A 41 -12.04 -9.09 12.19
CA LYS A 41 -11.28 -7.94 12.73
C LYS A 41 -10.42 -7.29 11.65
N ILE A 42 -9.64 -8.09 10.90
CA ILE A 42 -8.79 -7.59 9.80
C ILE A 42 -9.65 -6.98 8.70
N GLY A 43 -10.69 -7.67 8.25
CA GLY A 43 -11.61 -7.21 7.21
C GLY A 43 -12.27 -5.88 7.55
N MET A 44 -12.75 -5.72 8.77
CA MET A 44 -13.31 -4.46 9.25
C MET A 44 -12.27 -3.31 9.32
N LEU A 45 -11.00 -3.62 9.67
CA LEU A 45 -9.93 -2.63 9.63
C LEU A 45 -9.56 -2.21 8.20
N LEU A 46 -9.69 -3.12 7.21
CA LEU A 46 -9.52 -2.77 5.80
C LEU A 46 -10.70 -1.92 5.31
N LEU A 47 -11.93 -2.32 5.62
CA LEU A 47 -13.13 -1.56 5.27
C LEU A 47 -13.12 -0.14 5.87
N LYS A 48 -12.56 0.04 7.06
CA LYS A 48 -12.32 1.35 7.68
C LYS A 48 -11.49 2.28 6.78
N GLU A 49 -10.48 1.77 6.08
CA GLU A 49 -9.65 2.60 5.19
C GLU A 49 -10.45 3.06 3.96
N GLU A 50 -11.27 2.20 3.36
CA GLU A 50 -12.16 2.56 2.24
C GLU A 50 -13.19 3.61 2.66
N ILE A 51 -13.89 3.40 3.77
CA ILE A 51 -14.91 4.34 4.25
C ILE A 51 -14.29 5.66 4.70
N ASN A 52 -13.06 5.64 5.18
CA ASN A 52 -12.23 6.79 5.55
C ASN A 52 -12.95 7.80 6.47
N LYS A 53 -13.68 7.33 7.49
CA LYS A 53 -14.36 8.17 8.50
C LYS A 53 -13.67 8.08 9.87
N PRO A 54 -13.81 9.09 10.74
CA PRO A 54 -13.46 8.96 12.15
C PRO A 54 -14.20 7.78 12.79
N LEU A 55 -13.54 7.04 13.72
CA LEU A 55 -14.06 5.77 14.24
C LEU A 55 -15.50 5.84 14.77
N ARG A 56 -15.87 6.89 15.53
CA ARG A 56 -17.24 7.07 16.02
C ARG A 56 -18.27 7.23 14.89
N ARG A 57 -17.89 7.92 13.80
CA ARG A 57 -18.76 8.04 12.64
C ARG A 57 -18.77 6.76 11.80
N LEU A 58 -17.68 6.02 11.79
CA LEU A 58 -17.61 4.72 11.12
C LEU A 58 -18.63 3.76 11.74
N GLU A 59 -18.70 3.69 13.06
CA GLU A 59 -19.68 2.90 13.79
C GLU A 59 -21.12 3.26 13.40
N ASP A 60 -21.46 4.57 13.38
CA ASP A 60 -22.76 5.05 12.94
C ASP A 60 -23.07 4.62 11.49
N TYR A 61 -22.11 4.82 10.56
CA TYR A 61 -22.29 4.48 9.15
C TYR A 61 -22.47 2.98 8.92
N LEU A 62 -21.69 2.14 9.61
CA LEU A 62 -21.79 0.68 9.47
C LEU A 62 -23.15 0.16 9.97
N ASN A 63 -23.67 0.70 11.06
CA ASN A 63 -24.98 0.34 11.57
C ASN A 63 -26.13 0.74 10.61
N GLU A 64 -25.93 1.75 9.77
CA GLU A 64 -26.88 2.12 8.71
C GLU A 64 -26.71 1.28 7.43
N MET A 65 -25.69 0.42 7.37
CA MET A 65 -25.40 -0.43 6.22
C MET A 65 -25.45 -1.94 6.58
N PRO A 66 -26.62 -2.48 6.99
CA PRO A 66 -26.71 -3.87 7.46
C PRO A 66 -26.23 -4.90 6.43
N GLY A 67 -26.40 -4.63 5.12
CA GLY A 67 -25.90 -5.51 4.06
C GLY A 67 -24.37 -5.58 3.95
N ILE A 68 -23.63 -4.63 4.54
CA ILE A 68 -22.18 -4.69 4.67
C ILE A 68 -21.80 -5.53 5.89
N LEU A 69 -22.50 -5.34 7.01
CA LEU A 69 -22.29 -6.12 8.23
C LEU A 69 -22.59 -7.61 8.03
N GLU A 70 -23.64 -7.91 7.23
CA GLU A 70 -24.00 -9.28 6.84
C GLU A 70 -22.86 -10.04 6.17
N VAL A 71 -22.03 -9.38 5.35
CA VAL A 71 -20.87 -10.01 4.69
C VAL A 71 -19.88 -10.57 5.72
N PHE A 72 -19.71 -9.89 6.85
CA PHE A 72 -18.86 -10.33 7.95
C PHE A 72 -19.59 -11.21 8.98
N GLY A 73 -20.86 -11.55 8.74
CA GLY A 73 -21.66 -12.34 9.68
C GLY A 73 -21.95 -11.66 11.01
N VAL A 74 -21.95 -10.32 11.07
CA VAL A 74 -22.20 -9.55 12.30
C VAL A 74 -23.50 -8.77 12.23
N GLU A 75 -24.23 -8.70 13.34
CA GLU A 75 -25.55 -8.04 13.42
C GLU A 75 -25.45 -6.53 13.64
N SER A 76 -24.37 -6.07 14.26
CA SER A 76 -24.12 -4.65 14.56
C SER A 76 -22.65 -4.29 14.41
N SER A 77 -22.36 -3.01 14.15
CA SER A 77 -20.98 -2.53 14.07
C SER A 77 -20.25 -2.76 15.40
N PRO A 78 -18.97 -3.17 15.34
CA PRO A 78 -18.08 -3.08 16.50
C PRO A 78 -18.02 -1.65 17.02
N ASP A 79 -17.89 -1.49 18.35
CA ASP A 79 -17.67 -0.19 18.99
C ASP A 79 -16.39 0.48 18.47
N HIS A 80 -16.41 1.80 18.41
CA HIS A 80 -15.25 2.57 17.94
C HIS A 80 -13.95 2.32 18.75
N SER A 81 -14.06 1.89 20.00
CA SER A 81 -12.90 1.50 20.81
C SER A 81 -12.31 0.16 20.38
N SER A 82 -13.14 -0.80 19.93
CA SER A 82 -12.68 -2.09 19.39
C SER A 82 -11.81 -1.88 18.17
N PHE A 83 -12.20 -1.01 17.23
CA PHE A 83 -11.35 -0.65 16.09
C PHE A 83 -9.99 -0.10 16.49
N SER A 84 -9.93 0.69 17.59
CA SER A 84 -8.68 1.25 18.10
C SER A 84 -7.78 0.18 18.70
N LEU A 85 -8.35 -0.78 19.43
CA LEU A 85 -7.63 -1.91 20.01
C LEU A 85 -7.09 -2.82 18.90
N TRP A 86 -7.91 -3.23 17.97
CA TRP A 86 -7.51 -4.07 16.84
C TRP A 86 -6.40 -3.44 15.99
N ASP A 87 -6.44 -2.10 15.79
CA ASP A 87 -5.40 -1.39 15.06
C ASP A 87 -4.02 -1.56 15.71
N ASP A 88 -3.95 -1.69 17.03
CA ASP A 88 -2.70 -1.88 17.76
C ASP A 88 -2.28 -3.37 17.87
N GLU A 89 -3.20 -4.31 17.78
CA GLU A 89 -2.94 -5.74 17.92
C GLU A 89 -2.23 -6.34 16.70
N PHE A 90 -2.61 -5.93 15.45
CA PHE A 90 -2.07 -6.55 14.25
C PHE A 90 -0.62 -6.14 13.96
N PRO A 91 0.33 -7.12 13.97
CA PRO A 91 1.73 -6.86 13.66
C PRO A 91 1.92 -6.48 12.19
N MET A 92 2.92 -5.64 11.91
CA MET A 92 3.31 -5.28 10.54
C MET A 92 3.70 -6.49 9.68
N LYS A 93 4.19 -7.57 10.28
CA LYS A 93 4.51 -8.82 9.58
C LYS A 93 3.26 -9.36 8.87
N GLU A 94 2.16 -9.50 9.61
CA GLU A 94 0.90 -10.03 9.11
C GLU A 94 0.28 -9.14 8.02
N LEU A 95 0.28 -7.81 8.24
CA LEU A 95 -0.18 -6.88 7.22
C LEU A 95 0.67 -6.93 5.93
N ARG A 96 1.97 -7.23 6.02
CA ARG A 96 2.82 -7.40 4.84
C ARG A 96 2.55 -8.71 4.11
N CYS A 97 2.26 -9.79 4.82
CA CYS A 97 1.83 -11.05 4.22
C CYS A 97 0.50 -10.85 3.50
N LEU A 98 -0.47 -10.20 4.15
CA LEU A 98 -1.76 -9.88 3.54
C LEU A 98 -1.63 -8.94 2.32
N LEU A 99 -0.67 -7.99 2.33
CA LEU A 99 -0.39 -7.16 1.15
C LEU A 99 0.07 -8.03 -0.04
N ARG A 100 0.94 -9.01 0.19
CA ARG A 100 1.35 -9.96 -0.87
C ARG A 100 0.16 -10.76 -1.36
N ARG A 101 -0.63 -11.33 -0.45
CA ARG A 101 -1.84 -12.10 -0.79
C ARG A 101 -2.81 -11.26 -1.63
N SER A 102 -3.04 -10.01 -1.27
CA SER A 102 -3.88 -9.10 -2.06
C SER A 102 -3.31 -8.80 -3.45
N ALA A 103 -1.99 -8.81 -3.61
CA ALA A 103 -1.35 -8.61 -4.90
C ALA A 103 -1.45 -9.85 -5.81
N GLU A 104 -1.67 -11.04 -5.26
CA GLU A 104 -1.86 -12.30 -6.00
C GLU A 104 -3.28 -12.42 -6.58
N GLN A 105 -4.20 -11.52 -6.22
CA GLN A 105 -5.56 -11.49 -6.80
C GLN A 105 -5.58 -11.06 -8.28
N ALA A 106 -4.47 -10.59 -8.82
CA ALA A 106 -4.32 -10.28 -10.24
C ALA A 106 -3.00 -10.84 -10.77
N ASP A 107 -2.99 -11.21 -12.06
CA ASP A 107 -1.79 -11.68 -12.73
C ASP A 107 -0.73 -10.58 -12.78
N PHE A 108 0.50 -10.91 -12.37
CA PHE A 108 1.63 -10.00 -12.44
C PHE A 108 2.29 -10.09 -13.83
N SER A 109 2.40 -8.96 -14.55
CA SER A 109 2.93 -8.91 -15.92
C SER A 109 4.44 -9.23 -16.03
N GLY A 110 5.14 -9.33 -14.91
CA GLY A 110 6.61 -9.42 -14.87
C GLY A 110 7.30 -8.06 -15.01
N THR A 111 6.54 -6.98 -15.23
CA THR A 111 7.05 -5.61 -15.29
C THR A 111 6.73 -4.90 -13.99
N GLY A 112 7.74 -4.40 -13.30
CA GLY A 112 7.56 -3.57 -12.12
C GLY A 112 7.91 -2.12 -12.36
N SER A 113 7.15 -1.18 -11.78
CA SER A 113 7.51 0.23 -11.72
C SER A 113 7.75 0.66 -10.27
N ILE A 114 8.91 1.25 -10.00
CA ILE A 114 9.26 1.79 -8.67
C ILE A 114 9.23 3.31 -8.71
N ASP A 115 8.49 3.88 -7.76
CA ASP A 115 8.45 5.32 -7.52
C ASP A 115 8.21 5.62 -6.04
N ALA A 116 8.43 6.89 -5.64
CA ALA A 116 8.26 7.33 -4.27
C ALA A 116 7.47 8.64 -4.18
N SER A 117 6.54 8.69 -3.24
CA SER A 117 5.76 9.90 -2.95
C SER A 117 5.62 10.12 -1.44
N GLY A 118 5.16 11.30 -1.03
CA GLY A 118 4.94 11.65 0.37
C GLY A 118 3.46 11.69 0.73
N PHE A 119 3.11 11.15 1.92
CA PHE A 119 1.80 11.33 2.55
C PHE A 119 1.90 12.31 3.70
N GLN A 120 0.90 13.17 3.88
CA GLN A 120 0.88 14.15 4.97
C GLN A 120 0.63 13.45 6.29
N ARG A 121 1.51 13.69 7.28
CA ARG A 121 1.45 13.05 8.60
C ARG A 121 0.68 13.83 9.65
N ASP A 122 0.42 15.11 9.40
CA ASP A 122 -0.17 16.01 10.39
C ASP A 122 -1.52 16.55 9.91
N GLN A 123 -2.49 16.47 10.81
CA GLN A 123 -3.82 17.03 10.62
C GLN A 123 -3.93 18.49 11.11
N SER A 124 -2.89 19.05 11.73
CA SER A 124 -2.90 20.42 12.17
C SER A 124 -2.83 21.39 10.97
N SER A 125 -3.51 22.55 11.09
CA SER A 125 -3.50 23.54 10.05
C SER A 125 -2.08 24.04 9.73
N SER A 126 -1.82 24.42 8.48
CA SER A 126 -0.54 25.02 8.07
C SER A 126 -0.17 26.25 8.91
N HIS A 127 -1.17 27.03 9.35
CA HIS A 127 -1.00 28.17 10.24
C HIS A 127 -0.52 27.76 11.63
N TYR A 128 -1.05 26.69 12.24
CA TYR A 128 -0.61 26.17 13.52
C TYR A 128 0.83 25.63 13.45
N ARG A 129 1.16 24.89 12.38
CA ARG A 129 2.52 24.38 12.13
C ARG A 129 3.55 25.52 12.05
N HIS A 130 3.22 26.58 11.31
CA HIS A 130 4.10 27.76 11.18
C HIS A 130 4.30 28.47 12.53
N ARG A 131 3.23 28.65 13.32
CA ARG A 131 3.29 29.27 14.65
C ARG A 131 4.06 28.46 15.68
N ALA A 132 3.93 27.14 15.64
CA ALA A 132 4.58 26.23 16.60
C ALA A 132 6.02 25.88 16.21
N GLY A 133 6.51 26.35 15.06
CA GLY A 133 7.87 26.04 14.56
C GLY A 133 8.07 24.56 14.21
N TYR A 134 6.98 23.78 14.05
CA TYR A 134 7.08 22.37 13.70
C TYR A 134 7.19 22.18 12.19
N SER A 135 8.25 21.52 11.77
CA SER A 135 8.35 20.94 10.43
C SER A 135 8.01 19.45 10.51
N PHE A 136 6.76 19.09 10.20
CA PHE A 136 6.39 17.68 10.08
C PHE A 136 6.87 17.15 8.73
N ASN A 137 7.75 16.16 8.78
CA ASN A 137 8.15 15.45 7.57
C ASN A 137 6.98 14.60 7.07
N SER A 138 6.75 14.61 5.76
CA SER A 138 5.82 13.67 5.14
C SER A 138 6.30 12.22 5.37
N MET A 139 5.35 11.29 5.43
CA MET A 139 5.65 9.86 5.36
C MET A 139 6.07 9.54 3.94
N LYS A 140 7.34 9.23 3.74
CA LYS A 140 7.84 8.82 2.44
C LYS A 140 7.43 7.37 2.16
N THR A 141 6.74 7.17 1.07
CA THR A 141 6.22 5.88 0.61
C THR A 141 6.87 5.54 -0.73
N THR A 142 7.54 4.41 -0.81
CA THR A 142 8.07 3.85 -2.05
C THR A 142 7.24 2.62 -2.39
N LEU A 143 6.69 2.58 -3.59
CA LEU A 143 5.88 1.47 -4.10
C LEU A 143 6.59 0.76 -5.24
N LEU A 144 6.40 -0.55 -5.32
CA LEU A 144 6.59 -1.37 -6.49
C LEU A 144 5.21 -1.78 -6.99
N ILE A 145 4.87 -1.34 -8.19
CA ILE A 145 3.58 -1.62 -8.81
C ILE A 145 3.75 -2.38 -10.10
N ASP A 146 2.71 -3.11 -10.52
CA ASP A 146 2.54 -3.54 -11.90
C ASP A 146 1.86 -2.41 -12.69
N PRO A 147 2.49 -1.89 -13.76
CA PRO A 147 1.90 -0.80 -14.54
C PRO A 147 0.70 -1.24 -15.39
N GLU A 148 0.48 -2.52 -15.61
CA GLU A 148 -0.65 -3.06 -16.39
C GLU A 148 -1.90 -3.22 -15.52
N SER A 149 -1.78 -3.93 -14.41
CA SER A 149 -2.90 -4.17 -13.48
C SER A 149 -3.07 -3.08 -12.42
N LEU A 150 -2.12 -2.16 -12.26
CA LEU A 150 -2.04 -1.13 -11.21
C LEU A 150 -1.94 -1.71 -9.78
N ILE A 151 -1.65 -2.98 -9.65
CA ILE A 151 -1.50 -3.67 -8.36
C ILE A 151 -0.20 -3.25 -7.68
N ILE A 152 -0.27 -3.02 -6.38
CA ILE A 152 0.89 -2.74 -5.52
C ILE A 152 1.47 -4.08 -5.04
N LYS A 153 2.63 -4.46 -5.58
CA LYS A 153 3.32 -5.70 -5.20
C LYS A 153 4.07 -5.58 -3.89
N ASP A 154 4.69 -4.44 -3.64
CA ASP A 154 5.44 -4.17 -2.39
C ASP A 154 5.45 -2.68 -2.07
N ALA A 155 5.56 -2.38 -0.78
CA ALA A 155 5.60 -1.03 -0.26
C ALA A 155 6.68 -0.87 0.81
N HIS A 156 7.34 0.29 0.84
CA HIS A 156 8.28 0.67 1.89
C HIS A 156 7.96 2.07 2.42
N PHE A 157 7.82 2.18 3.73
CA PHE A 157 7.49 3.44 4.41
C PHE A 157 8.66 3.90 5.28
N THR A 158 8.94 5.21 5.26
CA THR A 158 9.98 5.79 6.12
C THR A 158 9.65 7.23 6.51
N THR A 159 10.00 7.58 7.74
CA THR A 159 9.96 8.97 8.24
C THR A 159 11.27 9.72 8.02
N LYS A 160 12.30 9.02 7.56
CA LYS A 160 13.64 9.58 7.35
C LYS A 160 13.78 10.16 5.94
N LYS A 161 14.56 11.22 5.81
CA LYS A 161 15.06 11.69 4.51
C LYS A 161 16.10 10.71 4.00
N SER A 162 15.64 9.63 3.38
CA SER A 162 16.52 8.65 2.73
C SER A 162 16.54 8.91 1.22
N TYR A 163 17.69 8.61 0.59
CA TYR A 163 17.80 8.68 -0.86
C TYR A 163 16.93 7.60 -1.51
N ASP A 164 16.13 7.98 -2.51
CA ASP A 164 15.15 7.09 -3.14
C ASP A 164 15.78 5.85 -3.76
N GLY A 165 16.96 5.99 -4.35
CA GLY A 165 17.69 4.88 -4.92
C GLY A 165 18.02 3.76 -3.94
N HIS A 166 18.38 4.09 -2.68
CA HIS A 166 18.68 3.06 -1.66
C HIS A 166 17.41 2.31 -1.25
N ILE A 167 16.31 3.03 -1.06
CA ILE A 167 15.02 2.40 -0.72
C ILE A 167 14.51 1.58 -1.90
N GLY A 168 14.56 2.13 -3.11
CA GLY A 168 14.18 1.41 -4.33
C GLY A 168 14.98 0.13 -4.52
N LEU A 169 16.29 0.15 -4.23
CA LEU A 169 17.13 -1.05 -4.29
C LEU A 169 16.70 -2.12 -3.26
N GLN A 170 16.31 -1.72 -2.05
CA GLN A 170 15.78 -2.66 -1.06
C GLN A 170 14.45 -3.27 -1.51
N VAL A 171 13.54 -2.46 -2.06
CA VAL A 171 12.26 -2.93 -2.61
C VAL A 171 12.51 -3.87 -3.78
N PHE A 172 13.39 -3.51 -4.71
CA PHE A 172 13.76 -4.36 -5.83
C PHE A 172 14.30 -5.71 -5.36
N ARG A 173 15.29 -5.73 -4.45
CA ARG A 173 15.93 -6.98 -3.98
C ARG A 173 14.95 -7.97 -3.34
N ARG A 174 13.88 -7.47 -2.70
CA ARG A 174 12.85 -8.34 -2.11
C ARG A 174 11.94 -9.01 -3.13
N ASN A 175 11.90 -8.47 -4.36
CA ASN A 175 10.98 -8.88 -5.41
C ASN A 175 11.69 -9.25 -6.71
N ALA A 176 13.03 -9.38 -6.69
CA ALA A 176 13.83 -9.52 -7.89
C ALA A 176 13.50 -10.78 -8.71
N GLU A 177 13.11 -11.86 -8.03
CA GLU A 177 12.80 -13.16 -8.65
C GLU A 177 11.58 -13.09 -9.58
N ASP A 178 10.63 -12.20 -9.28
CA ASP A 178 9.40 -12.05 -10.07
C ASP A 178 9.54 -11.01 -11.21
N LEU A 179 10.64 -10.25 -11.23
CA LEU A 179 10.79 -9.09 -12.11
C LEU A 179 11.60 -9.41 -13.36
N GLN A 180 10.98 -9.37 -14.53
CA GLN A 180 11.64 -9.42 -15.84
C GLN A 180 12.09 -8.03 -16.28
N THR A 181 11.29 -7.00 -16.03
CA THR A 181 11.56 -5.61 -16.39
C THR A 181 11.29 -4.68 -15.19
N LEU A 182 12.18 -3.73 -14.97
CA LEU A 182 12.04 -2.71 -13.94
C LEU A 182 12.05 -1.31 -14.54
N LEU A 183 10.97 -0.58 -14.33
CA LEU A 183 10.79 0.82 -14.71
C LEU A 183 11.08 1.71 -13.51
N ALA A 184 11.81 2.79 -13.69
CA ALA A 184 11.97 3.80 -12.66
C ALA A 184 12.40 5.15 -13.25
N ASP A 185 12.22 6.23 -12.49
CA ASP A 185 12.70 7.56 -12.89
C ASP A 185 14.23 7.62 -12.93
N LYS A 186 14.74 8.61 -13.64
CA LYS A 186 16.20 8.93 -13.75
C LYS A 186 16.89 9.12 -12.40
N MET A 187 16.15 9.44 -11.33
CA MET A 187 16.68 9.51 -9.97
C MET A 187 17.17 8.16 -9.43
N TYR A 188 16.66 7.04 -9.98
CA TYR A 188 17.12 5.68 -9.69
C TYR A 188 18.27 5.22 -10.59
N SER A 189 18.78 6.10 -11.48
CA SER A 189 19.81 5.82 -12.48
C SER A 189 21.22 5.73 -11.88
N TRP A 190 21.41 5.01 -10.81
CA TRP A 190 22.72 4.80 -10.21
C TRP A 190 23.30 3.42 -10.64
N SER A 191 24.65 3.30 -10.66
CA SER A 191 25.32 2.12 -11.19
C SER A 191 24.98 0.84 -10.42
N GLU A 192 24.99 0.87 -9.08
CA GLU A 192 24.72 -0.29 -8.24
C GLU A 192 23.31 -0.82 -8.43
N PHE A 193 22.31 0.08 -8.56
CA PHE A 193 20.93 -0.33 -8.82
C PHE A 193 20.79 -1.07 -10.17
N ARG A 194 21.40 -0.53 -11.23
CA ARG A 194 21.41 -1.17 -12.55
C ARG A 194 22.18 -2.50 -12.56
N THR A 195 23.27 -2.58 -11.81
CA THR A 195 24.04 -3.80 -11.65
C THR A 195 23.22 -4.85 -10.93
N ALA A 196 22.58 -4.51 -9.82
CA ALA A 196 21.70 -5.41 -9.10
C ALA A 196 20.55 -5.95 -9.97
N CYS A 197 19.93 -5.10 -10.81
CA CYS A 197 18.90 -5.56 -11.76
C CYS A 197 19.49 -6.62 -12.71
N ARG A 198 20.62 -6.35 -13.34
CA ARG A 198 21.23 -7.28 -14.33
C ARG A 198 21.69 -8.58 -13.71
N GLU A 199 22.25 -8.53 -12.51
CA GLU A 199 22.70 -9.72 -11.76
C GLU A 199 21.53 -10.66 -11.42
N ASN A 200 20.32 -10.11 -11.28
CA ASN A 200 19.09 -10.87 -11.04
C ASN A 200 18.29 -11.16 -12.34
N GLY A 201 18.85 -10.92 -13.51
CA GLY A 201 18.18 -11.17 -14.79
C GLY A 201 17.12 -10.16 -15.17
N THR A 202 16.93 -9.10 -14.37
CA THR A 202 15.93 -8.05 -14.61
C THR A 202 16.46 -6.98 -15.56
N ARG A 203 15.69 -6.61 -16.58
CA ARG A 203 16.00 -5.51 -17.50
C ARG A 203 15.70 -4.15 -16.88
N PRO A 204 16.69 -3.29 -16.54
CA PRO A 204 16.41 -1.95 -16.04
C PRO A 204 16.08 -0.99 -17.18
N VAL A 205 14.86 -0.50 -17.25
CA VAL A 205 14.39 0.54 -18.17
C VAL A 205 14.33 1.87 -17.42
N ILE A 206 15.49 2.48 -17.24
CA ILE A 206 15.70 3.70 -16.46
C ILE A 206 16.50 4.67 -17.32
N LYS A 207 16.03 5.88 -17.56
CA LYS A 207 16.80 6.92 -18.27
C LYS A 207 17.94 7.45 -17.40
N HIS A 208 19.02 7.86 -18.00
CA HIS A 208 20.10 8.59 -17.33
C HIS A 208 19.82 10.08 -17.28
N CYS A 209 20.35 10.78 -16.29
CA CYS A 209 20.54 12.21 -16.37
C CYS A 209 21.53 12.52 -17.50
N GLU A 210 21.13 13.31 -18.49
CA GLU A 210 21.87 13.57 -19.74
C GLU A 210 23.05 14.52 -19.54
N GLN A 211 24.11 14.04 -18.93
CA GLN A 211 25.33 14.81 -18.64
C GLN A 211 26.40 14.70 -19.74
N ASN A 212 26.32 13.68 -20.61
CA ASN A 212 27.28 13.43 -21.68
C ASN A 212 26.65 12.68 -22.87
N ALA A 213 27.39 12.61 -24.00
CA ALA A 213 26.90 12.00 -25.23
C ALA A 213 26.56 10.48 -25.08
N LEU A 214 27.31 9.75 -24.26
CA LEU A 214 27.04 8.32 -24.02
C LEU A 214 25.70 8.12 -23.30
N LYS A 215 25.38 8.94 -22.30
CA LYS A 215 24.09 8.88 -21.60
C LYS A 215 22.92 9.26 -22.50
N LYS A 216 23.10 10.25 -23.38
CA LYS A 216 22.10 10.60 -24.41
C LYS A 216 21.89 9.45 -25.38
N ALA A 217 22.97 8.84 -25.89
CA ALA A 217 22.89 7.69 -26.79
C ALA A 217 22.25 6.47 -26.12
N HIS A 218 22.46 6.26 -24.82
CA HIS A 218 21.76 5.23 -24.06
C HIS A 218 20.25 5.52 -23.98
N ASN A 219 19.89 6.75 -23.60
CA ASN A 219 18.48 7.13 -23.50
C ASN A 219 17.73 7.01 -24.83
N ALA A 220 18.39 7.34 -25.94
CA ALA A 220 17.82 7.22 -27.29
C ALA A 220 17.53 5.78 -27.74
N ARG A 221 18.08 4.77 -27.04
CA ARG A 221 17.83 3.34 -27.30
C ARG A 221 16.75 2.74 -26.41
N ILE A 222 16.29 3.50 -25.41
CA ILE A 222 15.19 3.07 -24.55
C ILE A 222 13.90 3.25 -25.34
N ASP A 223 13.08 2.22 -25.36
CA ASP A 223 11.71 2.27 -25.89
C ASP A 223 10.89 3.23 -25.03
N ASP A 224 10.42 4.31 -25.63
CA ASP A 224 9.67 5.34 -24.93
C ASP A 224 8.28 4.85 -24.48
N ASP A 225 7.64 3.95 -25.23
CA ASP A 225 6.33 3.40 -24.88
C ASP A 225 6.46 2.55 -23.60
N VAL A 226 7.49 1.71 -23.52
CA VAL A 226 7.78 0.93 -22.31
C VAL A 226 8.18 1.85 -21.14
N TYR A 227 9.06 2.82 -21.39
CA TYR A 227 9.52 3.74 -20.33
C TYR A 227 8.38 4.60 -19.76
N ASN A 228 7.44 5.03 -20.59
CA ASN A 228 6.33 5.89 -20.19
C ASN A 228 5.32 5.18 -19.28
N GLN A 229 5.27 3.84 -19.31
CA GLN A 229 4.45 3.07 -18.36
C GLN A 229 4.82 3.33 -16.89
N ARG A 230 6.05 3.83 -16.60
CA ARG A 230 6.41 4.25 -15.25
C ARG A 230 5.44 5.27 -14.64
N SER A 231 4.78 6.09 -15.48
CA SER A 231 3.81 7.08 -15.03
C SER A 231 2.59 6.47 -14.34
N MET A 232 2.35 5.15 -14.52
CA MET A 232 1.29 4.44 -13.81
C MET A 232 1.52 4.43 -12.29
N SER A 233 2.77 4.54 -11.83
CA SER A 233 3.04 4.75 -10.39
C SER A 233 2.44 6.06 -9.87
N GLU A 234 2.49 7.14 -10.67
CA GLU A 234 1.87 8.43 -10.32
C GLU A 234 0.35 8.28 -10.23
N THR A 235 -0.26 7.48 -11.12
CA THR A 235 -1.69 7.15 -11.10
C THR A 235 -2.06 6.40 -9.83
N VAL A 236 -1.31 5.36 -9.45
CA VAL A 236 -1.55 4.62 -8.20
C VAL A 236 -1.40 5.52 -6.98
N PHE A 237 -0.37 6.38 -6.94
CA PHE A 237 -0.24 7.36 -5.86
C PHE A 237 -1.41 8.36 -5.80
N SER A 238 -1.93 8.78 -6.96
CA SER A 238 -3.12 9.66 -7.00
C SER A 238 -4.33 8.94 -6.41
N MET A 239 -4.59 7.69 -6.82
CA MET A 239 -5.69 6.87 -6.30
C MET A 239 -5.60 6.71 -4.78
N LEU A 240 -4.44 6.35 -4.24
CA LEU A 240 -4.23 6.22 -2.79
C LEU A 240 -4.43 7.54 -2.03
N LYS A 241 -4.10 8.68 -2.64
CA LYS A 241 -4.29 10.02 -2.04
C LYS A 241 -5.72 10.51 -2.10
N ASP A 242 -6.47 10.16 -3.14
CA ASP A 242 -7.89 10.48 -3.26
C ASP A 242 -8.70 9.80 -2.13
N GLU A 243 -8.29 8.59 -1.70
CA GLU A 243 -8.83 7.90 -0.54
C GLU A 243 -8.42 8.55 0.80
N GLY A 244 -7.50 9.51 0.78
CA GLY A 244 -7.07 10.30 1.93
C GLY A 244 -5.57 10.55 1.97
N GLU A 245 -5.15 11.71 1.48
CA GLU A 245 -3.74 12.13 1.49
C GLU A 245 -3.16 12.29 2.90
N ARG A 246 -4.01 12.67 3.86
CA ARG A 246 -3.60 12.87 5.26
C ARG A 246 -3.84 11.62 6.07
N LEU A 247 -2.77 11.11 6.68
CA LEU A 247 -2.85 9.98 7.57
C LEU A 247 -3.60 10.37 8.86
N ARG A 248 -4.55 9.50 9.26
CA ARG A 248 -5.37 9.71 10.46
C ARG A 248 -4.66 9.26 11.72
N SER A 249 -3.83 8.24 11.60
CA SER A 249 -3.04 7.70 12.70
C SER A 249 -2.01 8.71 13.18
N ARG A 250 -1.77 8.76 14.50
CA ARG A 250 -0.86 9.73 15.11
C ARG A 250 0.57 9.20 15.24
N SER A 251 0.73 7.93 15.64
CA SER A 251 2.06 7.33 15.79
C SER A 251 2.60 6.90 14.42
N TRP A 252 3.92 6.87 14.26
CA TRP A 252 4.53 6.42 13.01
C TRP A 252 4.28 4.92 12.76
N HIS A 253 4.19 4.11 13.80
CA HIS A 253 3.83 2.70 13.70
C HIS A 253 2.42 2.51 13.15
N SER A 254 1.43 3.19 13.72
CA SER A 254 0.05 3.14 13.24
C SER A 254 -0.09 3.72 11.84
N GLN A 255 0.72 4.74 11.48
CA GLN A 255 0.76 5.29 10.11
C GLN A 255 1.29 4.27 9.10
N PHE A 256 2.27 3.44 9.46
CA PHE A 256 2.74 2.35 8.61
C PHE A 256 1.65 1.32 8.39
N ARG A 257 0.92 0.94 9.45
CA ARG A 257 -0.23 0.02 9.35
C ARG A 257 -1.34 0.62 8.48
N GLU A 258 -1.70 1.88 8.70
CA GLU A 258 -2.70 2.61 7.89
C GLU A 258 -2.35 2.58 6.39
N LEU A 259 -1.11 2.94 6.02
CA LEU A 259 -0.66 2.92 4.63
C LEU A 259 -0.63 1.51 4.04
N THR A 260 -0.24 0.50 4.82
CA THR A 260 -0.26 -0.89 4.34
C THR A 260 -1.69 -1.34 4.05
N ARG A 261 -2.65 -1.04 4.94
CA ARG A 261 -4.07 -1.34 4.71
C ARG A 261 -4.63 -0.61 3.49
N LYS A 262 -4.27 0.65 3.29
CA LYS A 262 -4.66 1.39 2.06
C LYS A 262 -4.13 0.70 0.80
N CYS A 263 -2.88 0.20 0.82
CA CYS A 263 -2.34 -0.56 -0.31
C CYS A 263 -3.10 -1.87 -0.54
N ILE A 264 -3.48 -2.59 0.52
CA ILE A 264 -4.29 -3.82 0.43
C ILE A 264 -5.67 -3.52 -0.17
N VAL A 265 -6.37 -2.52 0.36
CA VAL A 265 -7.70 -2.10 -0.14
C VAL A 265 -7.63 -1.68 -1.60
N HIS A 266 -6.60 -0.92 -1.98
CA HIS A 266 -6.34 -0.57 -3.38
C HIS A 266 -6.23 -1.82 -4.26
N ASN A 267 -5.42 -2.81 -3.88
CA ASN A 267 -5.27 -4.05 -4.64
C ASN A 267 -6.59 -4.77 -4.81
N LEU A 268 -7.34 -4.99 -3.73
CA LEU A 268 -8.64 -5.66 -3.78
C LEU A 268 -9.67 -4.88 -4.62
N SER A 269 -9.63 -3.55 -4.57
CA SER A 269 -10.49 -2.69 -5.40
C SER A 269 -10.14 -2.79 -6.89
N GLN A 270 -8.84 -2.89 -7.24
CA GLN A 270 -8.41 -3.10 -8.62
C GLN A 270 -8.83 -4.48 -9.12
N ALA A 271 -8.56 -5.54 -8.36
CA ALA A 271 -8.94 -6.90 -8.72
C ALA A 271 -10.47 -7.06 -8.92
N ALA A 272 -11.29 -6.42 -8.08
CA ALA A 272 -12.74 -6.44 -8.20
C ALA A 272 -13.29 -5.64 -9.40
N SER A 273 -12.45 -4.84 -10.06
CA SER A 273 -12.84 -3.97 -11.20
C SER A 273 -12.56 -4.62 -12.56
N HIS A 274 -11.80 -5.69 -12.59
CA HIS A 274 -11.46 -6.51 -13.75
C HIS A 274 -12.24 -7.81 -13.75
#